data_7317ad760d2694f66a68a3ba8d5fa61b
#
_entry.id   7317ad760d2694f66a68a3ba8d5fa61b
#
_cell.length_a   1.000
_cell.length_b   1.000
_cell.length_c   1.000
_cell.angle_alpha   90.00
_cell.angle_beta   90.00
_cell.angle_gamma   90.00
#
_symmetry.space_group_name_H-M   'P 1'
#
loop_
_entity.id
_entity.type
_entity.pdbx_description
1 polymer ?
#
loop_
_entity_poly.entity_id
_entity_poly.type
_entity_poly.pdbx_seq_one_letter_code
_entity_poly.pdbx_strand_id
1 'polypeptide(L)'
;MEILKCEDLSKVYGSGASQVIALDKINLSVHKGEFVAIVGASGSGKSTLLHVIGSVDRPTEGRVLIEGRDIAALNPTQSAIFRRRKVGLVYQFYNLIPTLTVRQNILMPLLLDKKKPNQEYFDQLVNSLGISGKLDALPDQLSGGPQQRT
;
A
#
# COMPACT_ATOMS: atom_id res chain seq x y z
N MET A 1 -6.66 7.46 -19.74
CA MET A 1 -6.15 8.40 -18.71
C MET A 1 -5.10 7.67 -17.91
N GLU A 2 -3.88 8.16 -17.93
CA GLU A 2 -2.76 7.62 -17.14
C GLU A 2 -2.98 7.91 -15.65
N ILE A 3 -2.90 6.88 -14.81
CA ILE A 3 -3.09 7.01 -13.37
C ILE A 3 -1.79 6.85 -12.58
N LEU A 4 -0.80 6.15 -13.15
CA LEU A 4 0.54 5.99 -12.59
C LEU A 4 1.57 6.17 -13.68
N LYS A 5 2.63 6.94 -13.39
CA LYS A 5 3.80 7.07 -14.24
C LYS A 5 5.06 7.07 -13.38
N CYS A 6 6.02 6.24 -13.72
CA CYS A 6 7.37 6.28 -13.21
C CYS A 6 8.30 6.82 -14.28
N GLU A 7 9.15 7.77 -13.93
CA GLU A 7 10.14 8.38 -14.84
C GLU A 7 11.53 8.25 -14.23
N ASP A 8 12.39 7.48 -14.91
CA ASP A 8 13.78 7.18 -14.53
C ASP A 8 13.93 6.80 -13.06
N LEU A 9 12.96 6.01 -12.56
CA LEU A 9 12.83 5.69 -11.16
C LEU A 9 13.95 4.78 -10.70
N SER A 10 14.79 5.25 -9.79
CA SER A 10 15.88 4.50 -9.20
C SER A 10 15.77 4.41 -7.69
N LYS A 11 16.14 3.25 -7.14
CA LYS A 11 16.21 3.04 -5.69
C LYS A 11 17.48 2.30 -5.33
N VAL A 12 18.24 2.93 -4.44
CA VAL A 12 19.48 2.39 -3.92
C VAL A 12 19.39 2.32 -2.41
N TYR A 13 19.78 1.20 -1.84
CA TYR A 13 19.90 0.98 -0.40
C TYR A 13 21.36 0.89 0.02
N GLY A 14 21.65 1.27 1.26
CA GLY A 14 23.00 1.25 1.80
C GLY A 14 23.88 2.40 1.30
N SER A 15 25.16 2.35 1.62
CA SER A 15 26.17 3.34 1.22
C SER A 15 27.54 2.68 1.03
N GLY A 16 28.37 3.28 0.20
CA GLY A 16 29.73 2.79 -0.06
C GLY A 16 29.77 1.36 -0.59
N ALA A 17 30.58 0.50 0.01
CA ALA A 17 30.79 -0.88 -0.45
C ALA A 17 29.57 -1.82 -0.23
N SER A 18 28.59 -1.42 0.60
CA SER A 18 27.36 -2.18 0.85
C SER A 18 26.17 -1.68 0.05
N GLN A 19 26.39 -0.88 -0.97
CA GLN A 19 25.33 -0.31 -1.79
C GLN A 19 24.64 -1.39 -2.65
N VAL A 20 23.31 -1.40 -2.64
CA VAL A 20 22.48 -2.30 -3.46
C VAL A 20 21.53 -1.47 -4.31
N ILE A 21 21.65 -1.59 -5.61
CA ILE A 21 20.73 -0.98 -6.57
C ILE A 21 19.53 -1.92 -6.70
N ALA A 22 18.40 -1.50 -6.13
CA ALA A 22 17.16 -2.27 -6.13
C ALA A 22 16.26 -1.92 -7.33
N LEU A 23 16.30 -0.67 -7.79
CA LEU A 23 15.67 -0.20 -9.03
C LEU A 23 16.66 0.66 -9.79
N ASP A 24 16.73 0.48 -11.10
CA ASP A 24 17.62 1.25 -11.98
C ASP A 24 16.81 1.82 -13.15
N LYS A 25 16.55 3.12 -13.12
CA LYS A 25 15.91 3.92 -14.18
C LYS A 25 14.64 3.28 -14.77
N ILE A 26 13.77 2.80 -13.87
CA ILE A 26 12.50 2.17 -14.26
C ILE A 26 11.56 3.22 -14.84
N ASN A 27 11.06 2.95 -16.04
CA ASN A 27 10.01 3.71 -16.70
C ASN A 27 8.77 2.82 -16.84
N LEU A 28 7.64 3.27 -16.30
CA LEU A 28 6.39 2.51 -16.28
C LEU A 28 5.21 3.48 -16.36
N SER A 29 4.22 3.16 -17.19
CA SER A 29 2.93 3.86 -17.23
C SER A 29 1.81 2.85 -17.05
N VAL A 30 0.80 3.23 -16.24
CA VAL A 30 -0.42 2.45 -16.03
C VAL A 30 -1.62 3.35 -16.22
N HIS A 31 -2.61 2.87 -16.98
CA HIS A 31 -3.83 3.59 -17.28
C HIS A 31 -5.00 3.12 -16.41
N LYS A 32 -6.00 3.98 -16.28
CA LYS A 32 -7.19 3.67 -15.50
C LYS A 32 -7.88 2.41 -16.06
N GLY A 33 -8.14 1.44 -15.15
CA GLY A 33 -8.79 0.17 -15.48
C GLY A 33 -7.83 -0.94 -15.91
N GLU A 34 -6.52 -0.66 -16.02
CA GLU A 34 -5.55 -1.72 -16.32
C GLU A 34 -5.27 -2.61 -15.10
N PHE A 35 -5.03 -3.86 -15.38
CA PHE A 35 -4.47 -4.84 -14.46
C PHE A 35 -3.05 -5.17 -14.92
N VAL A 36 -2.08 -4.85 -14.08
CA VAL A 36 -0.65 -5.02 -14.40
C VAL A 36 -0.03 -6.04 -13.46
N ALA A 37 0.66 -7.05 -14.02
CA ALA A 37 1.43 -8.02 -13.27
C ALA A 37 2.93 -7.72 -13.38
N ILE A 38 3.61 -7.56 -12.23
CA ILE A 38 5.07 -7.40 -12.17
C ILE A 38 5.67 -8.76 -11.83
N VAL A 39 6.39 -9.34 -12.79
CA VAL A 39 6.99 -10.68 -12.69
C VAL A 39 8.51 -10.62 -12.73
N GLY A 40 9.17 -11.62 -12.18
CA GLY A 40 10.65 -11.70 -12.17
C GLY A 40 11.17 -12.59 -11.04
N ALA A 41 12.46 -12.87 -11.05
CA ALA A 41 13.14 -13.67 -10.04
C ALA A 41 13.05 -13.05 -8.62
N SER A 42 13.28 -13.86 -7.59
CA SER A 42 13.43 -13.34 -6.22
C SER A 42 14.59 -12.33 -6.17
N GLY A 43 14.39 -11.23 -5.43
CA GLY A 43 15.40 -10.16 -5.32
C GLY A 43 15.46 -9.19 -6.51
N SER A 44 14.60 -9.31 -7.54
CA SER A 44 14.63 -8.42 -8.73
C SER A 44 13.96 -7.05 -8.52
N GLY A 45 13.71 -6.61 -7.28
CA GLY A 45 13.19 -5.28 -6.99
C GLY A 45 11.67 -5.12 -7.04
N LYS A 46 10.87 -6.17 -7.30
CA LYS A 46 9.40 -6.08 -7.43
C LYS A 46 8.72 -5.45 -6.20
N SER A 47 9.06 -5.94 -5.01
CA SER A 47 8.51 -5.39 -3.76
C SER A 47 8.98 -3.95 -3.52
N THR A 48 10.24 -3.64 -3.86
CA THR A 48 10.77 -2.27 -3.81
C THR A 48 9.97 -1.35 -4.71
N LEU A 49 9.70 -1.77 -5.95
CA LEU A 49 8.89 -0.98 -6.88
C LEU A 49 7.49 -0.73 -6.30
N LEU A 50 6.81 -1.77 -5.80
CA LEU A 50 5.50 -1.62 -5.16
C LEU A 50 5.53 -0.68 -3.94
N HIS A 51 6.57 -0.75 -3.11
CA HIS A 51 6.71 0.15 -1.96
C HIS A 51 6.92 1.61 -2.39
N VAL A 52 7.71 1.84 -3.44
CA VAL A 52 7.96 3.20 -3.94
C VAL A 52 6.72 3.78 -4.61
N ILE A 53 6.06 3.05 -5.50
CA ILE A 53 4.81 3.52 -6.13
C ILE A 53 3.65 3.64 -5.13
N GLY A 54 3.67 2.82 -4.08
CA GLY A 54 2.74 2.91 -2.96
C GLY A 54 3.03 4.05 -1.97
N SER A 55 4.09 4.86 -2.22
CA SER A 55 4.53 5.94 -1.32
C SER A 55 4.87 5.47 0.11
N VAL A 56 5.26 4.21 0.26
CA VAL A 56 5.77 3.63 1.52
C VAL A 56 7.25 3.94 1.67
N ASP A 57 7.99 3.86 0.56
CA ASP A 57 9.40 4.23 0.48
C ASP A 57 9.58 5.36 -0.55
N ARG A 58 10.71 6.05 -0.47
CA ARG A 58 11.06 7.13 -1.39
C ARG A 58 12.05 6.64 -2.43
N PRO A 59 11.94 7.08 -3.68
CA PRO A 59 12.98 6.85 -4.66
C PRO A 59 14.27 7.57 -4.25
N THR A 60 15.40 7.07 -4.72
CA THR A 60 16.70 7.76 -4.64
C THR A 60 16.79 8.81 -5.75
N GLU A 61 16.32 8.46 -6.95
CA GLU A 61 16.26 9.35 -8.11
C GLU A 61 14.99 9.07 -8.93
N GLY A 62 14.67 9.99 -9.82
CA GLY A 62 13.49 9.91 -10.66
C GLY A 62 12.21 10.37 -9.98
N ARG A 63 11.06 10.10 -10.61
CA ARG A 63 9.76 10.57 -10.14
C ARG A 63 8.70 9.48 -10.21
N VAL A 64 7.71 9.58 -9.31
CA VAL A 64 6.48 8.79 -9.36
C VAL A 64 5.31 9.73 -9.38
N LEU A 65 4.57 9.73 -10.47
CA LEU A 65 3.38 10.53 -10.66
C LEU A 65 2.13 9.66 -10.48
N ILE A 66 1.23 10.03 -9.58
CA ILE A 66 -0.09 9.41 -9.46
C ILE A 66 -1.16 10.47 -9.73
N GLU A 67 -2.00 10.22 -10.72
CA GLU A 67 -2.96 11.20 -11.23
C GLU A 67 -2.29 12.55 -11.54
N GLY A 68 -1.07 12.53 -12.10
CA GLY A 68 -0.26 13.70 -12.44
C GLY A 68 0.44 14.38 -11.25
N ARG A 69 0.25 13.89 -10.02
CA ARG A 69 0.90 14.45 -8.82
C ARG A 69 2.18 13.67 -8.49
N ASP A 70 3.29 14.38 -8.36
CA ASP A 70 4.55 13.79 -7.89
C ASP A 70 4.44 13.43 -6.39
N ILE A 71 4.44 12.11 -6.10
CA ILE A 71 4.32 11.62 -4.74
C ILE A 71 5.67 11.54 -4.01
N ALA A 72 6.79 11.56 -4.74
CA ALA A 72 8.13 11.59 -4.16
C ALA A 72 8.45 12.93 -3.46
N ALA A 73 7.83 14.01 -3.94
CA ALA A 73 7.97 15.35 -3.38
C ALA A 73 7.16 15.58 -2.08
N LEU A 74 6.30 14.64 -1.69
CA LEU A 74 5.46 14.77 -0.51
C LEU A 74 6.30 14.67 0.78
N ASN A 75 6.00 15.51 1.77
CA ASN A 75 6.55 15.31 3.12
C ASN A 75 5.90 14.08 3.81
N PRO A 76 6.45 13.58 4.94
CA PRO A 76 5.95 12.36 5.58
C PRO A 76 4.45 12.40 5.93
N THR A 77 3.96 13.53 6.42
CA THR A 77 2.54 13.72 6.77
C THR A 77 1.66 13.69 5.51
N GLN A 78 2.06 14.39 4.47
CA GLN A 78 1.34 14.40 3.19
C GLN A 78 1.33 13.01 2.55
N SER A 79 2.44 12.29 2.58
CA SER A 79 2.56 10.90 2.10
C SER A 79 1.59 9.97 2.85
N ALA A 80 1.51 10.07 4.17
CA ALA A 80 0.60 9.27 4.98
C ALA A 80 -0.88 9.55 4.63
N ILE A 81 -1.24 10.83 4.47
CA ILE A 81 -2.59 11.23 4.04
C ILE A 81 -2.88 10.75 2.62
N PHE A 82 -1.90 10.86 1.72
CA PHE A 82 -2.03 10.40 0.34
C PHE A 82 -2.29 8.89 0.27
N ARG A 83 -1.46 8.08 0.93
CA ARG A 83 -1.68 6.62 1.00
C ARG A 83 -3.09 6.28 1.49
N ARG A 84 -3.48 6.85 2.62
CA ARG A 84 -4.78 6.59 3.23
C ARG A 84 -5.97 6.89 2.32
N ARG A 85 -5.83 7.87 1.41
CA ARG A 85 -6.94 8.36 0.59
C ARG A 85 -6.93 7.90 -0.87
N LYS A 86 -5.75 7.53 -1.38
CA LYS A 86 -5.55 7.31 -2.82
C LYS A 86 -4.96 5.94 -3.17
N VAL A 87 -4.36 5.25 -2.23
CA VAL A 87 -3.65 3.99 -2.48
C VAL A 87 -4.19 2.91 -1.56
N GLY A 88 -4.64 1.79 -2.14
CA GLY A 88 -4.85 0.54 -1.42
C GLY A 88 -3.61 -0.34 -1.59
N LEU A 89 -2.97 -0.73 -0.49
CA LEU A 89 -1.80 -1.59 -0.53
C LEU A 89 -2.06 -2.86 0.28
N VAL A 90 -1.99 -4.01 -0.38
CA VAL A 90 -2.11 -5.32 0.26
C VAL A 90 -0.72 -5.89 0.44
N TYR A 91 -0.31 -6.11 1.68
CA TYR A 91 1.00 -6.62 2.03
C TYR A 91 1.03 -8.15 2.06
N GLN A 92 2.22 -8.71 1.89
CA GLN A 92 2.44 -10.15 2.10
C GLN A 92 2.26 -10.55 3.58
N PHE A 93 2.68 -9.68 4.51
CA PHE A 93 2.39 -9.79 5.93
C PHE A 93 1.24 -8.84 6.27
N TYR A 94 0.31 -9.27 7.10
CA TYR A 94 -0.98 -8.59 7.30
C TYR A 94 -0.85 -7.20 7.92
N ASN A 95 0.21 -6.94 8.71
CA ASN A 95 0.52 -5.67 9.35
C ASN A 95 -0.64 -5.07 10.17
N LEU A 96 -1.49 -5.96 10.72
CA LEU A 96 -2.55 -5.54 11.62
C LEU A 96 -1.97 -5.02 12.92
N ILE A 97 -2.62 -4.04 13.53
CA ILE A 97 -2.27 -3.53 14.84
C ILE A 97 -2.78 -4.55 15.88
N PRO A 98 -1.90 -5.23 16.61
CA PRO A 98 -2.27 -6.39 17.41
C PRO A 98 -3.17 -6.05 18.61
N THR A 99 -3.15 -4.81 19.08
CA THR A 99 -3.95 -4.31 20.19
C THR A 99 -5.34 -3.80 19.78
N LEU A 100 -5.63 -3.80 18.49
CA LEU A 100 -6.91 -3.37 17.95
C LEU A 100 -7.71 -4.57 17.44
N THR A 101 -9.01 -4.53 17.61
CA THR A 101 -9.92 -5.54 17.05
C THR A 101 -9.90 -5.48 15.51
N VAL A 102 -10.44 -6.53 14.87
CA VAL A 102 -10.65 -6.55 13.42
C VAL A 102 -11.40 -5.31 12.95
N ARG A 103 -12.53 -5.00 13.59
CA ARG A 103 -13.32 -3.79 13.30
C ARG A 103 -12.47 -2.52 13.38
N GLN A 104 -11.69 -2.38 14.43
CA GLN A 104 -10.85 -1.19 14.63
C GLN A 104 -9.73 -1.09 13.60
N ASN A 105 -9.10 -2.20 13.22
CA ASN A 105 -8.11 -2.22 12.16
C ASN A 105 -8.72 -1.78 10.83
N ILE A 106 -9.88 -2.32 10.43
CA ILE A 106 -10.56 -1.95 9.19
C ILE A 106 -10.96 -0.46 9.17
N LEU A 107 -11.48 0.05 10.28
CA LEU A 107 -12.01 1.41 10.35
C LEU A 107 -10.93 2.47 10.61
N MET A 108 -9.71 2.08 10.98
CA MET A 108 -8.65 3.02 11.35
C MET A 108 -8.40 4.12 10.31
N PRO A 109 -8.31 3.83 8.99
CA PRO A 109 -8.08 4.89 8.00
C PRO A 109 -9.18 5.95 7.99
N LEU A 110 -10.44 5.55 8.21
CA LEU A 110 -11.57 6.47 8.30
C LEU A 110 -11.51 7.33 9.56
N LEU A 111 -11.19 6.70 10.71
CA LEU A 111 -11.05 7.39 11.99
C LEU A 111 -9.94 8.43 11.95
N LEU A 112 -8.80 8.11 11.35
CA LEU A 112 -7.69 9.06 11.15
C LEU A 112 -8.09 10.25 10.25
N ASP A 113 -9.04 10.06 9.34
CA ASP A 113 -9.62 11.14 8.51
C ASP A 113 -10.81 11.83 9.18
N LYS A 114 -11.15 11.46 10.44
CA LYS A 114 -12.34 11.95 11.16
C LYS A 114 -13.65 11.72 10.39
N LYS A 115 -13.70 10.65 9.61
CA LYS A 115 -14.88 10.25 8.84
C LYS A 115 -15.64 9.15 9.56
N LYS A 116 -16.95 9.18 9.44
CA LYS A 116 -17.82 8.07 9.89
C LYS A 116 -17.88 7.01 8.78
N PRO A 117 -17.87 5.72 9.14
CA PRO A 117 -18.10 4.65 8.17
C PRO A 117 -19.54 4.71 7.63
N ASN A 118 -19.71 4.37 6.36
CA ASN A 118 -21.02 3.97 5.86
C ASN A 118 -21.29 2.56 6.39
N GLN A 119 -22.24 2.43 7.30
CA GLN A 119 -22.50 1.17 8.02
C GLN A 119 -22.99 0.08 7.06
N GLU A 120 -23.88 0.41 6.13
CA GLU A 120 -24.41 -0.53 5.15
C GLU A 120 -23.28 -1.11 4.26
N TYR A 121 -22.42 -0.25 3.73
CA TYR A 121 -21.26 -0.66 2.94
C TYR A 121 -20.28 -1.52 3.77
N PHE A 122 -20.04 -1.13 5.01
CA PHE A 122 -19.16 -1.89 5.91
C PHE A 122 -19.72 -3.31 6.14
N ASP A 123 -21.00 -3.43 6.44
CA ASP A 123 -21.65 -4.71 6.71
C ASP A 123 -21.65 -5.61 5.45
N GLN A 124 -21.93 -5.05 4.28
CA GLN A 124 -21.83 -5.77 3.00
C GLN A 124 -20.40 -6.25 2.75
N LEU A 125 -19.40 -5.41 2.98
CA LEU A 125 -17.99 -5.75 2.77
C LEU A 125 -17.52 -6.89 3.68
N VAL A 126 -17.76 -6.78 4.99
CA VAL A 126 -17.31 -7.80 5.96
C VAL A 126 -18.04 -9.13 5.78
N ASN A 127 -19.28 -9.09 5.32
CA ASN A 127 -20.04 -10.30 4.95
C ASN A 127 -19.45 -10.96 3.69
N SER A 128 -19.16 -10.17 2.64
CA SER A 128 -18.57 -10.71 1.40
C SER A 128 -17.18 -11.31 1.63
N LEU A 129 -16.43 -10.76 2.58
CA LEU A 129 -15.12 -11.25 3.00
C LEU A 129 -15.20 -12.42 4.00
N GLY A 130 -16.40 -12.76 4.52
CA GLY A 130 -16.61 -13.85 5.47
C GLY A 130 -15.95 -13.62 6.84
N ILE A 131 -15.86 -12.37 7.29
CA ILE A 131 -15.26 -11.98 8.58
C ILE A 131 -16.24 -11.31 9.54
N SER A 132 -17.52 -11.21 9.21
CA SER A 132 -18.55 -10.56 10.02
C SER A 132 -18.63 -11.10 11.44
N GLY A 133 -18.46 -12.42 11.64
CA GLY A 133 -18.45 -13.05 12.97
C GLY A 133 -17.15 -12.91 13.76
N LYS A 134 -16.14 -12.14 13.24
CA LYS A 134 -14.82 -11.98 13.84
C LYS A 134 -14.46 -10.52 14.16
N LEU A 135 -15.40 -9.60 14.01
CA LEU A 135 -15.14 -8.16 14.09
C LEU A 135 -14.62 -7.68 15.46
N ASP A 136 -14.98 -8.37 16.51
CA ASP A 136 -14.56 -8.03 17.89
C ASP A 136 -13.34 -8.84 18.36
N ALA A 137 -12.82 -9.76 17.52
CA ALA A 137 -11.62 -10.53 17.82
C ALA A 137 -10.36 -9.68 17.62
N LEU A 138 -9.29 -10.03 18.36
CA LEU A 138 -7.94 -9.51 18.13
C LEU A 138 -7.25 -10.29 17.03
N PRO A 139 -6.24 -9.73 16.35
CA PRO A 139 -5.52 -10.40 15.26
C PRO A 139 -4.92 -11.76 15.62
N ASP A 140 -4.41 -11.93 16.84
CA ASP A 140 -3.82 -13.19 17.34
C ASP A 140 -4.86 -14.31 17.53
N GLN A 141 -6.13 -13.97 17.61
CA GLN A 141 -7.25 -14.91 17.70
C GLN A 141 -7.74 -15.40 16.33
N LEU A 142 -7.12 -14.93 15.25
CA LEU A 142 -7.48 -15.24 13.87
C LEU A 142 -6.45 -16.17 13.22
N SER A 143 -6.91 -17.10 12.40
CA SER A 143 -6.04 -17.79 11.45
C SER A 143 -5.61 -16.85 10.31
N GLY A 144 -4.57 -17.25 9.53
CA GLY A 144 -3.99 -16.40 8.49
C GLY A 144 -4.99 -15.88 7.45
N GLY A 145 -5.95 -16.69 7.03
CA GLY A 145 -6.95 -16.27 6.05
C GLY A 145 -7.81 -15.08 6.49
N PRO A 146 -8.50 -15.12 7.65
CA PRO A 146 -9.20 -13.96 8.21
C PRO A 146 -8.30 -12.76 8.47
N GLN A 147 -7.05 -12.95 8.94
CA GLN A 147 -6.09 -11.83 9.10
C GLN A 147 -5.82 -11.11 7.77
N GLN A 148 -5.66 -11.85 6.69
CA GLN A 148 -5.43 -11.26 5.37
C GLN A 148 -6.64 -10.49 4.83
N ARG A 149 -7.84 -10.90 5.22
CA ARG A 149 -9.09 -10.25 4.79
C ARG A 149 -9.49 -9.05 5.67
N THR A 150 -8.79 -8.84 6.79
CA THR A 150 -8.93 -7.66 7.65
C THR A 150 -8.15 -6.49 7.11
#